data_35869906503e260e4d3f467c4df53ebb
#
_entry.id   35869906503e260e4d3f467c4df53ebb
#
_cell.length_a   1.000
_cell.length_b   1.000
_cell.length_c   1.000
_cell.angle_alpha   90.00
_cell.angle_beta   90.00
_cell.angle_gamma   90.00
#
_symmetry.space_group_name_H-M   'P 1'
#
loop_
_entity.id
_entity.type
_entity.pdbx_description
1 polymer ?
#
loop_
_entity_poly.entity_id
_entity_poly.type
_entity_poly.pdbx_seq_one_letter_code
_entity_poly.pdbx_strand_id
1 'polypeptide(L)'
;MKTMQQASNRARLLSAVLFLTALVTMAPAAVAQNPAEAFGEVIDVRVVNLEVVVTEGGDRVLGLGPEDFVIEVDGKEVPVEYFTEVHGGTAVVSGDPAGGAVPALAPGETVSTSYLLFIDNFFSITRDRDLVIDDIIDQLPSLQPEDRMAIVAYDGKKVEMVSNWSSDTRELKRSLQKASQLEAYGLQRLAEERSFDTRRLLDRRDEISGFGLLEFAVGLEQEEEQYALLLSQQVQGAVKAASATLRGFANPPGRKVMILLSGGWPNDPTRYVVPDPARAITLNDSQVVSGKQLLAPLVETANLLSYSLYPIDVPGIWNRDFDIADLTPDDGELRRNDAGLREDEVEFALLDLARQTGGRAMIDGARTQAFQRVVEDTRSYYWLGFTPNWQGDDSDHKVEVKVKNRGQKARARRGFSDLSRSTEVTLMVESALRFGEAPAAVPLVAEIGRGKRAGWGKREVPLSLQIPMDEVTFLPQSQGLVAQLELRVAVLDQRGNEAEVPVVPLTFLAKGQPSEGAKANYETSLKLRNDPHDLVVSIYDRASGKIMSTKVQVAKF
;
A
#
# COMPACT_ATOMS: atom_id res chain seq x y z
N MET A 1 -45.87 28.73 22.41
CA MET A 1 -46.54 27.53 21.91
C MET A 1 -45.80 27.01 20.67
N LYS A 2 -45.28 25.80 20.78
CA LYS A 2 -44.82 24.90 19.71
C LYS A 2 -43.62 25.41 18.87
N THR A 3 -42.53 24.92 19.16
CA THR A 3 -41.69 23.71 19.06
C THR A 3 -40.75 23.79 17.87
N MET A 4 -39.52 23.95 18.24
CA MET A 4 -38.30 23.73 17.44
C MET A 4 -38.27 22.33 16.83
N GLN A 5 -37.77 22.23 15.64
CA GLN A 5 -37.19 20.98 15.17
C GLN A 5 -35.86 21.25 14.51
N GLN A 6 -34.83 20.73 15.18
CA GLN A 6 -33.43 20.66 14.74
C GLN A 6 -33.32 19.86 13.44
N ALA A 7 -32.60 20.39 12.48
CA ALA A 7 -32.12 19.64 11.35
C ALA A 7 -30.57 19.54 11.45
N SER A 8 -30.11 18.38 11.82
CA SER A 8 -28.70 18.01 11.81
C SER A 8 -28.18 17.92 10.37
N ASN A 9 -27.19 18.73 10.05
CA ASN A 9 -26.41 18.58 8.82
C ASN A 9 -25.41 17.42 9.01
N ARG A 10 -25.73 16.27 8.43
CA ARG A 10 -24.75 15.21 8.19
C ARG A 10 -24.17 15.40 6.80
N ALA A 11 -22.87 15.60 6.76
CA ALA A 11 -22.07 15.56 5.55
C ALA A 11 -22.30 14.22 4.84
N ARG A 12 -22.80 14.26 3.62
CA ARG A 12 -23.00 13.07 2.78
C ARG A 12 -21.76 12.87 1.93
N LEU A 13 -21.01 11.86 2.28
CA LEU A 13 -20.07 11.18 1.38
C LEU A 13 -20.83 10.81 0.09
N LEU A 14 -20.32 11.27 -1.04
CA LEU A 14 -20.83 10.94 -2.36
C LEU A 14 -20.41 9.50 -2.71
N SER A 15 -21.22 8.54 -2.31
CA SER A 15 -21.18 7.19 -2.87
C SER A 15 -21.67 7.25 -4.32
N ALA A 16 -20.84 6.80 -5.26
CA ALA A 16 -21.24 6.60 -6.65
C ALA A 16 -22.21 5.42 -6.69
N VAL A 17 -23.50 5.68 -6.79
CA VAL A 17 -24.52 4.65 -6.98
C VAL A 17 -24.53 4.25 -8.46
N LEU A 18 -24.06 3.05 -8.77
CA LEU A 18 -24.28 2.39 -10.05
C LEU A 18 -25.75 1.95 -10.11
N PHE A 19 -26.56 2.62 -10.94
CA PHE A 19 -27.89 2.12 -11.29
C PHE A 19 -27.75 1.10 -12.44
N LEU A 20 -27.94 -0.17 -12.11
CA LEU A 20 -28.02 -1.28 -13.04
C LEU A 20 -29.45 -1.32 -13.59
N THR A 21 -29.67 -0.91 -14.85
CA THR A 21 -30.90 -1.24 -15.57
C THR A 21 -30.58 -2.41 -16.51
N ALA A 22 -30.82 -3.63 -16.02
CA ALA A 22 -30.85 -4.82 -16.86
C ALA A 22 -32.24 -4.90 -17.53
N LEU A 23 -32.28 -4.93 -18.84
CA LEU A 23 -33.49 -5.28 -19.58
C LEU A 23 -33.61 -6.82 -19.53
N VAL A 24 -34.30 -7.33 -18.51
CA VAL A 24 -34.65 -8.74 -18.40
C VAL A 24 -36.02 -8.93 -19.05
N THR A 25 -36.08 -9.73 -20.12
CA THR A 25 -37.34 -10.29 -20.61
C THR A 25 -37.90 -11.18 -19.51
N MET A 26 -39.10 -10.83 -19.04
CA MET A 26 -39.81 -11.49 -17.95
C MET A 26 -40.00 -12.98 -18.21
N ALA A 27 -39.43 -13.84 -17.36
CA ALA A 27 -39.91 -15.15 -17.03
C ALA A 27 -40.30 -15.17 -15.55
N PRO A 28 -41.28 -16.00 -15.12
CA PRO A 28 -41.99 -15.81 -13.84
C PRO A 28 -41.07 -16.09 -12.61
N ALA A 29 -41.36 -15.37 -11.56
CA ALA A 29 -40.70 -15.44 -10.27
C ALA A 29 -40.61 -16.89 -9.74
N ALA A 30 -39.38 -17.36 -9.54
CA ALA A 30 -39.09 -18.55 -8.77
C ALA A 30 -38.65 -18.14 -7.35
N VAL A 31 -39.31 -18.73 -6.38
CA VAL A 31 -39.08 -18.61 -4.94
C VAL A 31 -37.62 -18.96 -4.63
N ALA A 32 -36.93 -18.09 -3.91
CA ALA A 32 -35.58 -18.34 -3.42
C ALA A 32 -35.57 -19.55 -2.46
N GLN A 33 -35.09 -20.68 -2.96
CA GLN A 33 -34.64 -21.79 -2.11
C GLN A 33 -33.12 -21.65 -1.91
N ASN A 34 -32.66 -21.84 -0.68
CA ASN A 34 -31.26 -21.89 -0.31
C ASN A 34 -30.47 -22.74 -1.33
N PRO A 35 -29.35 -22.26 -1.89
CA PRO A 35 -28.52 -23.11 -2.73
C PRO A 35 -27.97 -24.25 -1.87
N ALA A 36 -28.27 -25.47 -2.26
CA ALA A 36 -27.56 -26.64 -1.74
C ALA A 36 -26.07 -26.46 -2.05
N GLU A 37 -25.25 -26.62 -1.02
CA GLU A 37 -23.80 -26.57 -1.13
C GLU A 37 -23.32 -27.50 -2.26
N ALA A 38 -22.75 -26.92 -3.29
CA ALA A 38 -22.16 -27.67 -4.39
C ALA A 38 -20.86 -28.30 -3.87
N PHE A 39 -20.80 -29.61 -3.80
CA PHE A 39 -19.60 -30.38 -3.47
C PHE A 39 -18.48 -30.08 -4.47
N GLY A 40 -17.46 -29.40 -4.00
CA GLY A 40 -16.26 -29.03 -4.72
C GLY A 40 -15.45 -28.05 -3.88
N GLU A 41 -15.09 -28.46 -2.68
CA GLU A 41 -14.13 -27.73 -1.85
C GLU A 41 -12.76 -27.84 -2.53
N VAL A 42 -12.36 -26.83 -3.27
CA VAL A 42 -10.95 -26.67 -3.63
C VAL A 42 -10.23 -26.31 -2.33
N ILE A 43 -9.56 -27.29 -1.73
CA ILE A 43 -8.70 -27.06 -0.57
C ILE A 43 -7.51 -26.25 -1.08
N ASP A 44 -7.60 -24.93 -1.02
CA ASP A 44 -6.51 -24.00 -1.29
C ASP A 44 -5.65 -23.91 -0.01
N VAL A 45 -4.61 -24.72 0.07
CA VAL A 45 -3.67 -24.67 1.20
C VAL A 45 -2.79 -23.44 1.04
N ARG A 46 -3.19 -22.35 1.68
CA ARG A 46 -2.42 -21.11 1.72
C ARG A 46 -1.57 -21.07 2.98
N VAL A 47 -0.26 -20.93 2.79
CA VAL A 47 0.71 -20.83 3.88
C VAL A 47 1.04 -19.36 4.13
N VAL A 48 1.00 -18.94 5.39
CA VAL A 48 1.55 -17.65 5.80
C VAL A 48 3.04 -17.80 5.99
N ASN A 49 3.82 -17.13 5.15
CA ASN A 49 5.28 -17.10 5.23
C ASN A 49 5.75 -15.87 5.99
N LEU A 50 6.69 -16.07 6.91
CA LEU A 50 7.30 -15.03 7.73
C LEU A 50 8.81 -15.05 7.51
N GLU A 51 9.37 -13.93 7.02
CA GLU A 51 10.84 -13.73 7.02
C GLU A 51 11.27 -13.18 8.38
N VAL A 52 11.99 -13.99 9.13
CA VAL A 52 12.42 -13.69 10.50
C VAL A 52 13.91 -13.44 10.58
N VAL A 53 14.26 -12.27 11.04
CA VAL A 53 15.65 -11.90 11.33
C VAL A 53 15.90 -12.01 12.83
N VAL A 54 16.90 -12.80 13.22
CA VAL A 54 17.27 -12.94 14.63
C VAL A 54 18.60 -12.25 14.90
N THR A 55 18.65 -11.49 15.99
CA THR A 55 19.85 -10.77 16.42
C THR A 55 20.11 -10.96 17.91
N GLU A 56 21.39 -10.94 18.30
CA GLU A 56 21.86 -10.95 19.69
C GLU A 56 22.97 -9.90 19.84
N GLY A 57 22.77 -8.93 20.73
CA GLY A 57 23.70 -7.81 20.88
C GLY A 57 23.86 -6.91 19.64
N GLY A 58 23.00 -7.08 18.62
CA GLY A 58 23.09 -6.40 17.33
C GLY A 58 23.62 -7.28 16.19
N ASP A 59 24.30 -8.37 16.52
CA ASP A 59 24.82 -9.32 15.54
C ASP A 59 23.76 -10.33 15.09
N ARG A 60 23.89 -10.80 13.85
CA ARG A 60 22.99 -11.80 13.26
C ARG A 60 23.21 -13.17 13.89
N VAL A 61 22.14 -13.83 14.31
CA VAL A 61 22.17 -15.22 14.79
C VAL A 61 21.74 -16.14 13.66
N LEU A 62 22.57 -17.17 13.41
CA LEU A 62 22.35 -18.22 12.41
C LEU A 62 22.37 -19.59 13.10
N GLY A 63 21.89 -20.64 12.40
CA GLY A 63 21.94 -22.03 12.88
C GLY A 63 20.85 -22.38 13.91
N LEU A 64 19.77 -21.59 14.03
CA LEU A 64 18.60 -21.95 14.85
C LEU A 64 17.75 -22.97 14.13
N GLY A 65 17.09 -23.85 14.91
CA GLY A 65 16.09 -24.80 14.41
C GLY A 65 14.66 -24.29 14.57
N PRO A 66 13.66 -24.96 13.97
CA PRO A 66 12.24 -24.60 14.11
C PRO A 66 11.77 -24.62 15.57
N GLU A 67 12.37 -25.50 16.41
CA GLU A 67 12.09 -25.62 17.83
C GLU A 67 12.51 -24.41 18.66
N ASP A 68 13.39 -23.54 18.14
CA ASP A 68 13.82 -22.32 18.82
C ASP A 68 12.81 -21.19 18.71
N PHE A 69 11.82 -21.32 17.81
CA PHE A 69 10.84 -20.29 17.55
C PHE A 69 9.48 -20.57 18.20
N VAL A 70 8.77 -19.51 18.51
CA VAL A 70 7.35 -19.52 18.92
C VAL A 70 6.62 -18.50 18.06
N ILE A 71 5.60 -18.95 17.33
CA ILE A 71 4.72 -18.08 16.54
C ILE A 71 3.39 -17.97 17.30
N GLU A 72 2.96 -16.75 17.57
CA GLU A 72 1.65 -16.45 18.14
C GLU A 72 0.79 -15.71 17.11
N VAL A 73 -0.42 -16.19 16.87
CA VAL A 73 -1.45 -15.54 16.06
C VAL A 73 -2.60 -15.15 16.98
N ASP A 74 -2.91 -13.86 17.06
CA ASP A 74 -3.93 -13.29 17.97
C ASP A 74 -3.75 -13.75 19.41
N GLY A 75 -2.48 -13.90 19.85
CA GLY A 75 -2.11 -14.34 21.20
C GLY A 75 -2.23 -15.84 21.44
N LYS A 76 -2.44 -16.64 20.40
CA LYS A 76 -2.44 -18.10 20.46
C LYS A 76 -1.23 -18.66 19.74
N GLU A 77 -0.53 -19.59 20.37
CA GLU A 77 0.59 -20.28 19.76
C GLU A 77 0.13 -21.19 18.61
N VAL A 78 0.85 -21.12 17.49
CA VAL A 78 0.64 -21.96 16.31
C VAL A 78 1.94 -22.70 15.97
N PRO A 79 1.88 -23.93 15.40
CA PRO A 79 3.07 -24.70 15.05
C PRO A 79 3.83 -24.06 13.90
N VAL A 80 5.15 -24.22 13.90
CA VAL A 80 5.99 -23.96 12.72
C VAL A 80 5.91 -25.20 11.82
N GLU A 81 5.15 -25.10 10.72
CA GLU A 81 4.95 -26.20 9.78
C GLU A 81 6.01 -26.23 8.70
N TYR A 82 6.51 -25.07 8.28
CA TYR A 82 7.54 -24.90 7.26
C TYR A 82 8.70 -24.11 7.84
N PHE A 83 9.91 -24.58 7.53
CA PHE A 83 11.13 -23.95 8.04
C PHE A 83 12.25 -24.04 7.01
N THR A 84 12.94 -22.92 6.78
CA THR A 84 14.19 -22.88 6.01
C THR A 84 15.06 -21.74 6.51
N GLU A 85 16.32 -22.00 6.79
CA GLU A 85 17.32 -20.95 6.98
C GLU A 85 17.84 -20.50 5.61
N VAL A 86 17.87 -19.19 5.38
CA VAL A 86 18.48 -18.57 4.21
C VAL A 86 19.72 -17.83 4.68
N HIS A 87 20.88 -18.20 4.14
CA HIS A 87 22.16 -17.58 4.44
C HIS A 87 22.81 -17.05 3.16
N GLY A 88 23.08 -15.74 3.11
CA GLY A 88 23.67 -15.12 1.94
C GLY A 88 22.83 -15.23 0.66
N GLY A 89 21.50 -15.38 0.78
CA GLY A 89 20.59 -15.60 -0.34
C GLY A 89 20.47 -17.06 -0.81
N THR A 90 20.99 -18.01 -0.06
CA THR A 90 20.91 -19.45 -0.39
C THR A 90 20.24 -20.22 0.74
N ALA A 91 19.34 -21.11 0.43
CA ALA A 91 18.70 -21.99 1.40
C ALA A 91 19.72 -23.00 1.94
N VAL A 92 19.85 -23.10 3.26
CA VAL A 92 20.74 -24.05 3.95
C VAL A 92 19.92 -25.03 4.76
N VAL A 93 20.46 -26.23 4.94
CA VAL A 93 19.87 -27.22 5.85
C VAL A 93 20.24 -26.80 7.27
N SER A 94 19.27 -26.38 8.03
CA SER A 94 19.44 -26.08 9.45
C SER A 94 18.47 -26.91 10.27
N GLY A 95 19.00 -27.48 11.35
CA GLY A 95 18.20 -28.25 12.29
C GLY A 95 18.07 -29.74 11.96
N ASP A 96 17.66 -30.51 12.96
CA ASP A 96 17.36 -31.92 12.84
C ASP A 96 16.03 -32.10 12.08
N PRO A 97 15.95 -32.90 10.99
CA PRO A 97 14.69 -33.26 10.33
C PRO A 97 13.64 -33.86 11.29
N ALA A 98 14.05 -34.26 12.50
CA ALA A 98 13.17 -34.77 13.55
C ALA A 98 12.18 -33.73 14.12
N GLY A 99 12.34 -32.43 13.84
CA GLY A 99 11.46 -31.37 14.34
C GLY A 99 10.09 -31.27 13.68
N GLY A 100 9.80 -32.08 12.66
CA GLY A 100 8.49 -32.18 12.01
C GLY A 100 8.16 -31.08 11.01
N ALA A 101 8.94 -29.99 10.92
CA ALA A 101 8.71 -28.94 9.94
C ALA A 101 9.24 -29.35 8.55
N VAL A 102 8.44 -29.01 7.51
CA VAL A 102 8.81 -29.28 6.11
C VAL A 102 9.72 -28.16 5.59
N PRO A 103 10.82 -28.46 4.87
CA PRO A 103 11.62 -27.42 4.22
C PRO A 103 10.76 -26.64 3.21
N ALA A 104 10.74 -25.31 3.34
CA ALA A 104 10.02 -24.44 2.40
C ALA A 104 10.74 -24.33 1.03
N LEU A 105 12.07 -24.54 1.04
CA LEU A 105 12.96 -24.46 -0.12
C LEU A 105 13.90 -25.66 -0.13
N ALA A 106 14.35 -26.06 -1.32
CA ALA A 106 15.34 -27.12 -1.47
C ALA A 106 16.72 -26.63 -0.99
N PRO A 107 17.53 -27.49 -0.32
CA PRO A 107 18.87 -27.13 0.08
C PRO A 107 19.73 -26.70 -1.12
N GLY A 108 20.41 -25.56 -1.01
CA GLY A 108 21.22 -24.97 -2.08
C GLY A 108 20.40 -24.15 -3.08
N GLU A 109 19.09 -24.04 -2.92
CA GLU A 109 18.25 -23.19 -3.75
C GLU A 109 18.57 -21.73 -3.48
N THR A 110 18.77 -20.96 -4.57
CA THR A 110 19.02 -19.50 -4.48
C THR A 110 17.71 -18.75 -4.36
N VAL A 111 17.62 -17.88 -3.37
CA VAL A 111 16.45 -17.04 -3.14
C VAL A 111 16.71 -15.64 -3.67
N SER A 112 15.99 -15.25 -4.70
CA SER A 112 16.02 -13.88 -5.24
C SER A 112 15.32 -12.90 -4.30
N THR A 113 15.78 -11.63 -4.34
CA THR A 113 15.07 -10.52 -3.69
C THR A 113 14.56 -9.55 -4.73
N SER A 114 13.30 -9.16 -4.61
CA SER A 114 12.65 -8.16 -5.45
C SER A 114 12.57 -6.84 -4.69
N TYR A 115 13.40 -5.87 -5.10
CA TYR A 115 13.49 -4.53 -4.50
C TYR A 115 12.59 -3.55 -5.24
N LEU A 116 11.54 -3.07 -4.61
CA LEU A 116 10.68 -2.01 -5.11
C LEU A 116 11.16 -0.68 -4.51
N LEU A 117 11.79 0.16 -5.33
CA LEU A 117 12.24 1.49 -4.91
C LEU A 117 11.11 2.50 -5.13
N PHE A 118 10.59 3.05 -4.05
CA PHE A 118 9.63 4.15 -4.07
C PHE A 118 10.33 5.45 -3.67
N ILE A 119 10.36 6.42 -4.58
CA ILE A 119 10.99 7.72 -4.39
C ILE A 119 9.91 8.76 -4.14
N ASP A 120 9.83 9.25 -2.91
CA ASP A 120 8.92 10.32 -2.54
C ASP A 120 9.56 11.68 -2.85
N ASN A 121 9.33 12.17 -4.07
CA ASN A 121 9.79 13.48 -4.50
C ASN A 121 9.04 14.64 -3.86
N PHE A 122 7.85 14.39 -3.30
CA PHE A 122 7.06 15.44 -2.68
C PHE A 122 7.65 15.89 -1.34
N PHE A 123 8.10 14.93 -0.53
CA PHE A 123 8.70 15.21 0.78
C PHE A 123 10.23 15.34 0.73
N SER A 124 10.88 15.00 -0.36
CA SER A 124 12.34 15.02 -0.48
C SER A 124 12.87 16.29 -1.11
N ILE A 125 14.04 16.74 -0.63
CA ILE A 125 14.82 17.79 -1.27
C ILE A 125 15.71 17.17 -2.34
N THR A 126 15.78 17.79 -3.53
CA THR A 126 16.54 17.27 -4.69
C THR A 126 17.96 16.86 -4.32
N ARG A 127 18.72 17.75 -3.66
CA ARG A 127 20.11 17.49 -3.29
C ARG A 127 20.27 16.23 -2.43
N ASP A 128 19.44 16.11 -1.40
CA ASP A 128 19.58 15.02 -0.44
C ASP A 128 19.10 13.68 -1.02
N ARG A 129 18.03 13.72 -1.81
CA ARG A 129 17.54 12.58 -2.59
C ARG A 129 18.59 12.06 -3.57
N ASP A 130 19.21 12.96 -4.31
CA ASP A 130 20.18 12.59 -5.34
C ASP A 130 21.43 11.95 -4.72
N LEU A 131 21.87 12.40 -3.55
CA LEU A 131 22.96 11.74 -2.81
C LEU A 131 22.62 10.27 -2.47
N VAL A 132 21.38 9.98 -2.09
CA VAL A 132 20.94 8.60 -1.82
C VAL A 132 20.83 7.80 -3.11
N ILE A 133 20.31 8.41 -4.18
CA ILE A 133 20.24 7.76 -5.50
C ILE A 133 21.64 7.42 -6.02
N ASP A 134 22.61 8.32 -5.90
CA ASP A 134 23.99 8.09 -6.31
C ASP A 134 24.63 6.95 -5.49
N ASP A 135 24.39 6.91 -4.17
CA ASP A 135 24.82 5.79 -3.33
C ASP A 135 24.21 4.45 -3.80
N ILE A 136 22.92 4.42 -4.16
CA ILE A 136 22.28 3.22 -4.73
C ILE A 136 22.95 2.83 -6.06
N ILE A 137 23.23 3.79 -6.93
CA ILE A 137 23.90 3.53 -8.22
C ILE A 137 25.27 2.88 -8.02
N ASP A 138 26.06 3.39 -7.08
CA ASP A 138 27.41 2.88 -6.81
C ASP A 138 27.35 1.46 -6.22
N GLN A 139 26.25 1.10 -5.60
CA GLN A 139 26.05 -0.18 -4.94
C GLN A 139 25.23 -1.20 -5.73
N LEU A 140 24.73 -0.86 -6.93
CA LEU A 140 24.06 -1.82 -7.81
C LEU A 140 24.86 -3.11 -8.05
N PRO A 141 26.22 -3.09 -8.14
CA PRO A 141 27.00 -4.32 -8.27
C PRO A 141 26.88 -5.30 -7.08
N SER A 142 26.34 -4.86 -5.95
CA SER A 142 26.06 -5.74 -4.81
C SER A 142 24.85 -6.64 -4.99
N LEU A 143 23.97 -6.37 -5.96
CA LEU A 143 22.84 -7.23 -6.30
C LEU A 143 23.30 -8.58 -6.85
N GLN A 144 22.60 -9.64 -6.48
CA GLN A 144 22.80 -10.96 -7.10
C GLN A 144 22.14 -11.00 -8.49
N PRO A 145 22.57 -11.90 -9.38
CA PRO A 145 22.01 -12.00 -10.75
C PRO A 145 20.49 -12.27 -10.76
N GLU A 146 19.99 -12.94 -9.73
CA GLU A 146 18.58 -13.30 -9.56
C GLU A 146 17.74 -12.15 -8.96
N ASP A 147 18.41 -11.19 -8.31
CA ASP A 147 17.76 -10.02 -7.73
C ASP A 147 17.22 -9.10 -8.84
N ARG A 148 16.15 -8.42 -8.54
CA ARG A 148 15.55 -7.44 -9.46
C ARG A 148 15.11 -6.18 -8.72
N MET A 149 15.05 -5.09 -9.45
CA MET A 149 14.58 -3.82 -8.93
C MET A 149 13.53 -3.22 -9.87
N ALA A 150 12.48 -2.63 -9.27
CA ALA A 150 11.57 -1.72 -9.96
C ALA A 150 11.66 -0.34 -9.30
N ILE A 151 11.43 0.72 -10.07
CA ILE A 151 11.62 2.11 -9.60
C ILE A 151 10.37 2.92 -9.91
N VAL A 152 9.83 3.55 -8.88
CA VAL A 152 8.62 4.37 -8.93
C VAL A 152 8.89 5.70 -8.22
N ALA A 153 8.38 6.80 -8.76
CA ALA A 153 8.49 8.13 -8.18
C ALA A 153 7.10 8.74 -7.94
N TYR A 154 6.95 9.47 -6.84
CA TYR A 154 5.73 10.20 -6.46
C TYR A 154 6.00 11.69 -6.34
N ASP A 155 5.20 12.53 -6.99
CA ASP A 155 5.37 13.99 -7.05
C ASP A 155 4.36 14.78 -6.19
N GLY A 156 3.62 14.10 -5.32
CA GLY A 156 2.54 14.70 -4.52
C GLY A 156 1.16 14.62 -5.16
N LYS A 157 1.08 14.24 -6.45
CA LYS A 157 -0.20 14.15 -7.20
C LYS A 157 -0.33 12.83 -7.94
N LYS A 158 0.73 12.40 -8.61
CA LYS A 158 0.75 11.19 -9.44
C LYS A 158 1.94 10.30 -9.08
N VAL A 159 1.79 9.05 -9.42
CA VAL A 159 2.85 8.04 -9.36
C VAL A 159 3.35 7.82 -10.78
N GLU A 160 4.66 7.89 -10.97
CA GLU A 160 5.33 7.61 -12.25
C GLU A 160 6.17 6.34 -12.12
N MET A 161 5.93 5.37 -13.00
CA MET A 161 6.79 4.21 -13.12
C MET A 161 8.04 4.61 -13.93
N VAL A 162 9.20 4.66 -13.27
CA VAL A 162 10.48 4.99 -13.90
C VAL A 162 11.07 3.76 -14.56
N SER A 163 10.99 2.60 -13.89
CA SER A 163 11.41 1.30 -14.41
C SER A 163 10.52 0.19 -13.87
N ASN A 164 10.15 -0.76 -14.71
CA ASN A 164 9.57 -2.02 -14.28
C ASN A 164 10.68 -2.94 -13.73
N TRP A 165 10.33 -4.17 -13.31
CA TRP A 165 11.29 -5.15 -12.82
C TRP A 165 12.41 -5.41 -13.81
N SER A 166 13.64 -5.16 -13.40
CA SER A 166 14.85 -5.43 -14.18
C SER A 166 15.97 -5.97 -13.28
N SER A 167 16.79 -6.86 -13.79
CA SER A 167 18.04 -7.33 -13.19
C SER A 167 19.26 -6.77 -13.93
N ASP A 168 19.08 -6.04 -15.04
CA ASP A 168 20.20 -5.42 -15.77
C ASP A 168 20.66 -4.14 -15.05
N THR A 169 21.83 -4.23 -14.40
CA THR A 169 22.42 -3.11 -13.65
C THR A 169 22.65 -1.85 -14.52
N ARG A 170 22.87 -2.00 -15.83
CA ARG A 170 23.01 -0.84 -16.73
C ARG A 170 21.68 -0.16 -17.01
N GLU A 171 20.62 -0.94 -17.13
CA GLU A 171 19.26 -0.42 -17.23
C GLU A 171 18.83 0.27 -15.95
N LEU A 172 19.06 -0.38 -14.79
CA LEU A 172 18.78 0.19 -13.47
C LEU A 172 19.54 1.50 -13.25
N LYS A 173 20.83 1.56 -13.59
CA LYS A 173 21.61 2.80 -13.51
C LYS A 173 20.99 3.93 -14.33
N ARG A 174 20.60 3.66 -15.58
CA ARG A 174 19.94 4.68 -16.44
C ARG A 174 18.59 5.13 -15.86
N SER A 175 17.84 4.20 -15.29
CA SER A 175 16.55 4.49 -14.67
C SER A 175 16.70 5.32 -13.39
N LEU A 176 17.69 5.04 -12.56
CA LEU A 176 18.02 5.86 -11.39
C LEU A 176 18.49 7.27 -11.78
N GLN A 177 19.33 7.39 -12.82
CA GLN A 177 19.71 8.68 -13.38
C GLN A 177 18.51 9.45 -13.95
N LYS A 178 17.53 8.77 -14.55
CA LYS A 178 16.28 9.41 -14.97
C LYS A 178 15.47 9.87 -13.73
N ALA A 179 15.42 9.07 -12.67
CA ALA A 179 14.72 9.42 -11.43
C ALA A 179 15.30 10.67 -10.75
N SER A 180 16.64 10.84 -10.76
CA SER A 180 17.30 12.05 -10.22
C SER A 180 16.99 13.32 -11.02
N GLN A 181 16.58 13.20 -12.30
CA GLN A 181 16.17 14.35 -13.12
C GLN A 181 14.71 14.78 -12.87
N LEU A 182 13.92 13.98 -12.15
CA LEU A 182 12.55 14.35 -11.79
C LEU A 182 12.56 15.47 -10.75
N GLU A 183 11.59 16.37 -10.85
CA GLU A 183 11.42 17.46 -9.91
C GLU A 183 11.07 16.95 -8.52
N ALA A 184 11.69 17.53 -7.47
CA ALA A 184 11.38 17.26 -6.07
C ALA A 184 10.93 18.55 -5.37
N TYR A 185 9.92 18.43 -4.51
CA TYR A 185 9.16 19.56 -3.95
C TYR A 185 9.50 19.88 -2.50
N GLY A 186 10.47 19.18 -1.89
CA GLY A 186 10.84 19.37 -0.49
C GLY A 186 11.28 20.79 -0.15
N LEU A 187 11.96 21.52 -1.05
CA LEU A 187 12.32 22.93 -0.83
C LEU A 187 11.08 23.83 -0.78
N GLN A 188 10.08 23.59 -1.63
CA GLN A 188 8.82 24.34 -1.59
C GLN A 188 8.11 24.11 -0.25
N ARG A 189 8.04 22.87 0.22
CA ARG A 189 7.46 22.52 1.51
C ARG A 189 8.21 23.18 2.69
N LEU A 190 9.53 23.18 2.66
CA LEU A 190 10.33 23.90 3.67
C LEU A 190 10.04 25.40 3.65
N ALA A 191 9.83 26.01 2.47
CA ALA A 191 9.46 27.41 2.38
C ALA A 191 8.07 27.69 2.97
N GLU A 192 7.11 26.80 2.75
CA GLU A 192 5.77 26.84 3.36
C GLU A 192 5.87 26.75 4.89
N GLU A 193 6.64 25.79 5.41
CA GLU A 193 6.89 25.60 6.85
C GLU A 193 7.55 26.84 7.48
N ARG A 194 8.60 27.37 6.85
CA ARG A 194 9.27 28.60 7.32
C ARG A 194 8.34 29.81 7.32
N SER A 195 7.50 29.92 6.30
CA SER A 195 6.50 30.98 6.23
C SER A 195 5.48 30.87 7.37
N PHE A 196 5.03 29.65 7.67
CA PHE A 196 4.14 29.37 8.80
C PHE A 196 4.82 29.70 10.14
N ASP A 197 6.04 29.21 10.38
CA ASP A 197 6.79 29.48 11.62
C ASP A 197 7.05 30.97 11.82
N THR A 198 7.36 31.70 10.75
CA THR A 198 7.59 33.16 10.83
C THR A 198 6.32 33.89 11.24
N ARG A 199 5.16 33.54 10.67
CA ARG A 199 3.88 34.14 11.10
C ARG A 199 3.60 33.83 12.56
N ARG A 200 3.72 32.57 12.97
CA ARG A 200 3.52 32.14 14.36
C ARG A 200 4.40 32.90 15.37
N LEU A 201 5.64 33.22 15.01
CA LEU A 201 6.55 34.00 15.87
C LEU A 201 6.18 35.48 15.93
N LEU A 202 5.78 36.08 14.80
CA LEU A 202 5.31 37.47 14.77
C LEU A 202 4.07 37.63 15.64
N ASP A 203 3.17 36.66 15.51
CA ASP A 203 1.95 36.62 16.26
C ASP A 203 2.22 36.55 17.79
N ARG A 204 3.14 35.71 18.25
CA ARG A 204 3.54 35.65 19.68
C ARG A 204 4.13 36.97 20.20
N ARG A 205 4.86 37.71 19.36
CA ARG A 205 5.40 39.03 19.78
C ARG A 205 4.30 40.08 19.99
N ASP A 206 3.27 40.05 19.16
CA ASP A 206 2.12 40.95 19.28
C ASP A 206 1.26 40.62 20.50
N GLU A 207 1.16 39.34 20.89
CA GLU A 207 0.50 38.88 22.11
C GLU A 207 1.15 39.45 23.37
N ILE A 208 2.49 39.54 23.41
CA ILE A 208 3.25 40.13 24.53
C ILE A 208 3.02 41.67 24.62
N SER A 209 2.63 42.31 23.53
CA SER A 209 2.39 43.78 23.49
C SER A 209 1.02 44.25 23.99
N GLY A 210 0.09 43.31 24.32
CA GLY A 210 -1.10 43.61 25.13
C GLY A 210 -2.32 44.17 24.42
N PHE A 211 -2.40 44.10 23.08
CA PHE A 211 -3.58 44.53 22.32
C PHE A 211 -4.27 43.33 21.66
N GLY A 212 -5.47 42.96 22.13
CA GLY A 212 -6.36 42.06 21.40
C GLY A 212 -6.24 40.55 21.70
N LEU A 213 -5.93 40.14 22.93
CA LEU A 213 -5.60 38.75 23.36
C LEU A 213 -6.56 37.64 22.93
N LEU A 214 -7.86 37.88 22.86
CA LEU A 214 -8.84 36.82 22.61
C LEU A 214 -9.11 36.52 21.12
N GLU A 215 -9.26 37.55 20.28
CA GLU A 215 -9.45 37.39 18.84
C GLU A 215 -8.21 36.81 18.15
N PHE A 216 -7.07 37.14 18.71
CA PHE A 216 -5.76 36.77 18.20
C PHE A 216 -5.40 35.30 18.50
N ALA A 217 -5.62 34.83 19.73
CA ALA A 217 -5.41 33.43 20.10
C ALA A 217 -6.27 32.47 19.26
N VAL A 218 -7.51 32.85 18.98
CA VAL A 218 -8.43 32.08 18.10
C VAL A 218 -7.93 32.04 16.65
N GLY A 219 -7.35 33.13 16.14
CA GLY A 219 -6.79 33.18 14.79
C GLY A 219 -5.60 32.25 14.61
N LEU A 220 -4.68 32.24 15.59
CA LEU A 220 -3.49 31.38 15.58
C LEU A 220 -3.86 29.90 15.67
N GLU A 221 -4.79 29.54 16.55
CA GLU A 221 -5.29 28.16 16.66
C GLU A 221 -5.89 27.66 15.35
N GLN A 222 -6.65 28.49 14.64
CA GLN A 222 -7.22 28.13 13.33
C GLN A 222 -6.14 27.92 12.25
N GLU A 223 -5.09 28.74 12.22
CA GLU A 223 -3.98 28.56 11.26
C GLU A 223 -3.18 27.29 11.56
N GLU A 224 -2.89 27.01 12.83
CA GLU A 224 -2.22 25.79 13.28
C GLU A 224 -3.03 24.54 12.90
N GLU A 225 -4.34 24.55 13.13
CA GLU A 225 -5.25 23.48 12.76
C GLU A 225 -5.30 23.25 11.24
N GLN A 226 -5.43 24.31 10.46
CA GLN A 226 -5.45 24.23 8.99
C GLN A 226 -4.13 23.68 8.45
N TYR A 227 -3.00 24.06 9.01
CA TYR A 227 -1.70 23.58 8.58
C TYR A 227 -1.50 22.09 8.97
N ALA A 228 -1.91 21.68 10.17
CA ALA A 228 -1.90 20.29 10.60
C ALA A 228 -2.79 19.41 9.70
N LEU A 229 -3.99 19.90 9.36
CA LEU A 229 -4.90 19.21 8.43
C LEU A 229 -4.29 19.09 7.03
N LEU A 230 -3.66 20.13 6.51
CA LEU A 230 -2.96 20.12 5.23
C LEU A 230 -1.84 19.06 5.22
N LEU A 231 -1.00 19.05 6.25
CA LEU A 231 0.08 18.06 6.40
C LEU A 231 -0.48 16.64 6.48
N SER A 232 -1.54 16.42 7.28
CA SER A 232 -2.22 15.13 7.36
C SER A 232 -2.69 14.65 5.99
N GLN A 233 -3.32 15.52 5.20
CA GLN A 233 -3.77 15.19 3.84
C GLN A 233 -2.60 14.89 2.89
N GLN A 234 -1.50 15.61 3.00
CA GLN A 234 -0.29 15.39 2.19
C GLN A 234 0.33 14.02 2.50
N VAL A 235 0.46 13.66 3.78
CA VAL A 235 0.96 12.34 4.19
C VAL A 235 0.00 11.22 3.77
N GLN A 236 -1.31 11.40 3.93
CA GLN A 236 -2.32 10.45 3.43
C GLN A 236 -2.18 10.23 1.92
N GLY A 237 -1.89 11.29 1.16
CA GLY A 237 -1.61 11.21 -0.28
C GLY A 237 -0.39 10.34 -0.58
N ALA A 238 0.71 10.53 0.15
CA ALA A 238 1.93 9.75 -0.01
C ALA A 238 1.74 8.28 0.41
N VAL A 239 1.09 8.04 1.54
CA VAL A 239 0.71 6.69 2.03
C VAL A 239 -0.16 5.96 1.01
N LYS A 240 -1.17 6.64 0.46
CA LYS A 240 -2.02 6.08 -0.60
C LYS A 240 -1.23 5.74 -1.86
N ALA A 241 -0.31 6.60 -2.28
CA ALA A 241 0.55 6.39 -3.44
C ALA A 241 1.49 5.19 -3.24
N ALA A 242 2.13 5.08 -2.06
CA ALA A 242 2.98 3.96 -1.71
C ALA A 242 2.19 2.64 -1.63
N SER A 243 1.00 2.64 -1.02
CA SER A 243 0.11 1.47 -0.95
C SER A 243 -0.35 1.03 -2.34
N ALA A 244 -0.73 1.97 -3.21
CA ALA A 244 -1.09 1.67 -4.59
C ALA A 244 0.09 1.11 -5.39
N THR A 245 1.32 1.60 -5.11
CA THR A 245 2.54 1.06 -5.71
C THR A 245 2.78 -0.38 -5.28
N LEU A 246 2.65 -0.71 -3.99
CA LEU A 246 2.74 -2.10 -3.52
C LEU A 246 1.72 -3.01 -4.22
N ARG A 247 0.47 -2.57 -4.34
CA ARG A 247 -0.55 -3.33 -5.08
C ARG A 247 -0.19 -3.50 -6.55
N GLY A 248 0.38 -2.45 -7.18
CA GLY A 248 0.88 -2.49 -8.57
C GLY A 248 1.99 -3.51 -8.81
N PHE A 249 2.75 -3.84 -7.80
CA PHE A 249 3.86 -4.78 -7.85
C PHE A 249 3.66 -5.98 -6.90
N ALA A 250 2.43 -6.47 -6.76
CA ALA A 250 2.01 -7.38 -5.70
C ALA A 250 2.75 -8.74 -5.69
N ASN A 251 3.06 -9.31 -6.85
CA ASN A 251 3.54 -10.69 -6.97
C ASN A 251 4.88 -10.86 -7.71
N PRO A 252 5.95 -10.15 -7.34
CA PRO A 252 7.27 -10.52 -7.84
C PRO A 252 7.74 -11.82 -7.16
N PRO A 253 8.62 -12.59 -7.80
CA PRO A 253 9.20 -13.78 -7.18
C PRO A 253 10.17 -13.43 -6.06
N GLY A 254 10.40 -14.38 -5.17
CA GLY A 254 11.35 -14.31 -4.06
C GLY A 254 10.89 -13.41 -2.92
N ARG A 255 11.87 -12.93 -2.14
CA ARG A 255 11.64 -12.01 -1.03
C ARG A 255 11.23 -10.64 -1.56
N LYS A 256 10.20 -10.05 -0.95
CA LYS A 256 9.63 -8.76 -1.35
C LYS A 256 10.07 -7.65 -0.40
N VAL A 257 10.74 -6.67 -0.95
CA VAL A 257 11.29 -5.54 -0.20
C VAL A 257 10.88 -4.23 -0.86
N MET A 258 10.28 -3.31 -0.11
CA MET A 258 10.09 -1.94 -0.57
C MET A 258 11.09 -1.02 0.13
N ILE A 259 11.91 -0.36 -0.66
CA ILE A 259 12.80 0.71 -0.20
C ILE A 259 12.07 2.02 -0.39
N LEU A 260 11.79 2.72 0.71
CA LEU A 260 11.05 3.99 0.71
C LEU A 260 12.04 5.14 0.92
N LEU A 261 12.33 5.91 -0.14
CA LEU A 261 13.08 7.16 -0.01
C LEU A 261 12.12 8.29 0.28
N SER A 262 12.16 8.87 1.47
CA SER A 262 11.31 10.00 1.85
C SER A 262 12.10 11.03 2.66
N GLY A 263 11.75 12.30 2.47
CA GLY A 263 12.21 13.40 3.33
C GLY A 263 11.46 13.48 4.66
N GLY A 264 10.62 12.48 4.93
CA GLY A 264 9.94 12.28 6.20
C GLY A 264 8.46 12.65 6.21
N TRP A 265 7.67 11.76 6.79
CA TRP A 265 6.23 11.95 7.02
C TRP A 265 5.99 12.19 8.50
N PRO A 266 5.43 13.36 8.92
CA PRO A 266 5.06 13.54 10.31
C PRO A 266 4.10 12.44 10.76
N ASN A 267 4.45 11.71 11.83
CA ASN A 267 3.59 10.70 12.42
C ASN A 267 2.32 11.32 13.03
N ASP A 268 2.50 12.42 13.73
CA ASP A 268 1.42 13.24 14.26
C ASP A 268 1.52 14.66 13.71
N PRO A 269 0.75 15.02 12.66
CA PRO A 269 0.77 16.35 12.08
C PRO A 269 0.44 17.48 13.08
N THR A 270 -0.42 17.21 14.08
CA THR A 270 -0.77 18.19 15.10
C THR A 270 0.44 18.51 15.97
N ARG A 271 1.15 17.49 16.46
CA ARG A 271 2.36 17.65 17.27
C ARG A 271 3.54 18.23 16.47
N TYR A 272 3.61 17.90 15.19
CA TYR A 272 4.60 18.48 14.27
C TYR A 272 4.43 20.00 14.13
N VAL A 273 3.17 20.47 14.03
CA VAL A 273 2.83 21.90 13.89
C VAL A 273 2.92 22.62 15.23
N VAL A 274 2.43 21.99 16.29
CA VAL A 274 2.41 22.52 17.67
C VAL A 274 3.18 21.57 18.59
N PRO A 275 4.49 21.79 18.74
CA PRO A 275 5.34 20.93 19.55
C PRO A 275 5.00 20.93 21.06
N ASP A 276 4.31 21.95 21.57
CA ASP A 276 3.84 21.99 22.95
C ASP A 276 2.73 20.94 23.19
N PRO A 277 2.98 19.87 23.99
CA PRO A 277 2.01 18.80 24.19
C PRO A 277 0.68 19.26 24.80
N ALA A 278 0.70 20.29 25.64
CA ALA A 278 -0.50 20.81 26.28
C ALA A 278 -1.43 21.52 25.27
N ARG A 279 -0.84 22.25 24.33
CA ARG A 279 -1.57 22.91 23.24
C ARG A 279 -1.98 21.91 22.14
N ALA A 280 -1.12 20.96 21.80
CA ALA A 280 -1.43 19.94 20.81
C ALA A 280 -2.68 19.12 21.19
N ILE A 281 -2.91 18.88 22.48
CA ILE A 281 -4.12 18.19 22.96
C ILE A 281 -5.40 19.00 22.69
N THR A 282 -5.33 20.32 22.77
CA THR A 282 -6.49 21.21 22.52
C THR A 282 -6.83 21.32 21.03
N LEU A 283 -5.82 21.18 20.16
CA LEU A 283 -5.96 21.19 18.69
C LEU A 283 -6.34 19.82 18.11
N ASN A 284 -6.54 18.82 18.95
CA ASN A 284 -6.88 17.47 18.48
C ASN A 284 -8.30 17.44 17.91
N ASP A 285 -8.49 18.08 16.75
CA ASP A 285 -9.73 17.98 16.00
C ASP A 285 -9.83 16.58 15.36
N SER A 286 -11.02 16.03 15.41
CA SER A 286 -11.39 14.74 14.82
C SER A 286 -11.13 14.63 13.30
N GLN A 287 -10.74 15.72 12.64
CA GLN A 287 -10.45 15.78 11.21
C GLN A 287 -8.97 15.51 10.88
N VAL A 288 -8.05 15.73 11.80
CA VAL A 288 -6.62 15.47 11.60
C VAL A 288 -6.32 14.01 11.88
N VAL A 289 -6.12 13.23 10.83
CA VAL A 289 -5.69 11.83 10.96
C VAL A 289 -4.22 11.80 11.36
N SER A 290 -3.88 11.08 12.42
CA SER A 290 -2.54 11.03 13.00
C SER A 290 -2.16 9.63 13.48
N GLY A 291 -0.87 9.45 13.79
CA GLY A 291 -0.32 8.26 14.40
C GLY A 291 -0.55 7.01 13.55
N LYS A 292 -0.92 5.92 14.21
CA LYS A 292 -1.13 4.63 13.56
C LYS A 292 -2.19 4.66 12.46
N GLN A 293 -3.24 5.46 12.61
CA GLN A 293 -4.30 5.55 11.60
C GLN A 293 -3.80 6.16 10.28
N LEU A 294 -2.83 7.06 10.36
CA LEU A 294 -2.22 7.72 9.21
C LEU A 294 -1.42 6.73 8.36
N LEU A 295 -0.66 5.83 9.00
CA LEU A 295 0.25 4.89 8.35
C LEU A 295 -0.38 3.51 8.10
N ALA A 296 -1.50 3.19 8.77
CA ALA A 296 -2.15 1.89 8.70
C ALA A 296 -2.38 1.37 7.27
N PRO A 297 -2.89 2.16 6.30
CA PRO A 297 -3.15 1.66 4.95
C PRO A 297 -1.90 1.12 4.24
N LEU A 298 -0.72 1.71 4.51
CA LEU A 298 0.53 1.22 3.94
C LEU A 298 1.03 -0.04 4.67
N VAL A 299 0.94 -0.07 6.00
CA VAL A 299 1.33 -1.22 6.82
C VAL A 299 0.47 -2.44 6.48
N GLU A 300 -0.85 -2.27 6.43
CA GLU A 300 -1.82 -3.31 6.06
C GLU A 300 -1.54 -3.84 4.66
N THR A 301 -1.38 -2.95 3.67
CA THR A 301 -1.05 -3.35 2.29
C THR A 301 0.29 -4.09 2.22
N ALA A 302 1.32 -3.64 2.94
CA ALA A 302 2.62 -4.30 2.96
C ALA A 302 2.53 -5.71 3.59
N ASN A 303 1.86 -5.84 4.72
CA ASN A 303 1.65 -7.12 5.41
C ASN A 303 0.83 -8.08 4.56
N LEU A 304 -0.24 -7.58 3.93
CA LEU A 304 -1.08 -8.31 3.00
C LEU A 304 -0.29 -8.93 1.85
N LEU A 305 0.56 -8.14 1.23
CA LEU A 305 1.35 -8.53 0.06
C LEU A 305 2.71 -9.15 0.44
N SER A 306 2.99 -9.30 1.74
CA SER A 306 4.25 -9.80 2.29
C SER A 306 5.47 -8.97 1.91
N TYR A 307 5.33 -7.64 1.86
CA TYR A 307 6.44 -6.72 1.68
C TYR A 307 7.03 -6.28 3.02
N SER A 308 8.36 -6.36 3.14
CA SER A 308 9.10 -5.70 4.24
C SER A 308 9.49 -4.29 3.80
N LEU A 309 9.14 -3.28 4.60
CA LEU A 309 9.46 -1.87 4.31
C LEU A 309 10.81 -1.48 4.89
N TYR A 310 11.67 -0.88 4.06
CA TYR A 310 12.97 -0.34 4.42
C TYR A 310 13.00 1.17 4.14
N PRO A 311 12.45 1.98 5.04
CA PRO A 311 12.50 3.43 4.90
C PRO A 311 13.93 3.95 5.02
N ILE A 312 14.31 4.87 4.13
CA ILE A 312 15.58 5.60 4.18
C ILE A 312 15.23 7.06 4.42
N ASP A 313 15.73 7.60 5.52
CA ASP A 313 15.66 9.02 5.83
C ASP A 313 16.58 9.79 4.88
N VAL A 314 15.99 10.43 3.89
CA VAL A 314 16.70 11.14 2.83
C VAL A 314 17.51 12.33 3.36
N PRO A 315 16.99 13.19 4.24
CA PRO A 315 17.75 14.30 4.80
C PRO A 315 18.94 13.85 5.65
N GLY A 316 18.82 12.75 6.37
CA GLY A 316 19.78 12.30 7.37
C GLY A 316 19.84 13.28 8.57
N ILE A 317 21.01 13.40 9.19
CA ILE A 317 21.20 14.35 10.29
C ILE A 317 20.88 15.75 9.80
N TRP A 318 19.84 16.34 10.35
CA TRP A 318 19.38 17.68 10.01
C TRP A 318 20.37 18.72 10.53
N ASN A 319 21.39 19.02 9.73
CA ASN A 319 22.17 20.23 9.92
C ASN A 319 21.39 21.41 9.31
N ARG A 320 20.29 21.79 9.97
CA ARG A 320 19.61 23.05 9.69
C ARG A 320 20.46 24.15 10.30
N ASP A 321 21.53 24.56 9.62
CA ASP A 321 22.11 25.87 9.82
C ASP A 321 21.03 26.90 9.46
N PHE A 322 20.19 27.19 10.44
CA PHE A 322 19.38 28.39 10.40
C PHE A 322 20.33 29.54 10.39
N ASP A 323 20.17 30.44 9.45
CA ASP A 323 20.79 31.77 9.51
C ASP A 323 20.19 32.49 10.76
N ILE A 324 20.88 32.29 11.89
CA ILE A 324 20.46 32.74 13.23
C ILE A 324 20.70 34.26 13.36
N ALA A 325 21.25 34.89 12.30
CA ALA A 325 21.70 36.31 12.36
C ALA A 325 20.60 37.32 12.71
N ASP A 326 19.32 36.97 12.44
CA ASP A 326 18.18 37.88 12.66
C ASP A 326 17.28 37.51 13.85
N LEU A 327 17.63 36.46 14.63
CA LEU A 327 16.81 35.98 15.73
C LEU A 327 17.32 36.45 17.10
N THR A 328 16.39 36.71 18.01
CA THR A 328 16.74 36.83 19.43
C THR A 328 17.22 35.48 19.96
N PRO A 329 18.05 35.43 21.04
CA PRO A 329 18.51 34.19 21.65
C PRO A 329 17.35 33.26 22.02
N ASP A 330 16.24 33.79 22.53
CA ASP A 330 15.04 33.02 22.92
C ASP A 330 14.33 32.43 21.71
N ASP A 331 14.18 33.17 20.59
CA ASP A 331 13.60 32.67 19.35
C ASP A 331 14.45 31.55 18.76
N GLY A 332 15.79 31.66 18.88
CA GLY A 332 16.72 30.63 18.40
C GLY A 332 16.65 29.32 19.21
N GLU A 333 16.41 29.41 20.52
CA GLU A 333 16.24 28.23 21.38
C GLU A 333 14.91 27.55 21.13
N LEU A 334 13.80 28.28 21.01
CA LEU A 334 12.49 27.76 20.66
C LEU A 334 12.53 27.02 19.31
N ARG A 335 13.15 27.61 18.30
CA ARG A 335 13.26 26.94 16.97
C ARG A 335 14.09 25.67 17.01
N ARG A 336 15.15 25.60 17.80
CA ARG A 336 15.94 24.38 17.96
C ARG A 336 15.13 23.27 18.63
N ASN A 337 14.37 23.61 19.67
CA ASN A 337 13.51 22.66 20.35
C ASN A 337 12.39 22.15 19.43
N ASP A 338 11.72 23.06 18.70
CA ASP A 338 10.69 22.70 17.72
C ASP A 338 11.25 21.80 16.59
N ALA A 339 12.47 22.09 16.12
CA ALA A 339 13.13 21.29 15.08
C ALA A 339 13.39 19.85 15.55
N GLY A 340 13.90 19.67 16.78
CA GLY A 340 14.12 18.33 17.35
C GLY A 340 12.84 17.53 17.51
N LEU A 341 11.76 18.15 17.98
CA LEU A 341 10.47 17.49 18.12
C LEU A 341 9.86 17.09 16.76
N ARG A 342 10.07 17.88 15.72
CA ARG A 342 9.67 17.57 14.35
C ARG A 342 10.46 16.41 13.76
N GLU A 343 11.76 16.36 14.03
CA GLU A 343 12.64 15.26 13.65
C GLU A 343 12.17 13.96 14.30
N ASP A 344 11.88 13.97 15.60
CA ASP A 344 11.34 12.82 16.33
C ASP A 344 10.03 12.29 15.70
N GLU A 345 9.11 13.18 15.28
CA GLU A 345 7.84 12.79 14.65
C GLU A 345 8.06 12.12 13.28
N VAL A 346 9.04 12.55 12.52
CA VAL A 346 9.41 11.95 11.22
C VAL A 346 10.10 10.62 11.41
N GLU A 347 11.11 10.55 12.30
CA GLU A 347 11.82 9.30 12.59
C GLU A 347 10.88 8.22 13.14
N PHE A 348 9.96 8.61 14.01
CA PHE A 348 8.99 7.68 14.58
C PHE A 348 8.13 7.02 13.49
N ALA A 349 7.69 7.77 12.48
CA ALA A 349 6.94 7.23 11.36
C ALA A 349 7.75 6.18 10.56
N LEU A 350 9.01 6.50 10.23
CA LEU A 350 9.90 5.59 9.50
C LEU A 350 10.19 4.31 10.30
N LEU A 351 10.47 4.46 11.60
CA LEU A 351 10.69 3.34 12.52
C LEU A 351 9.45 2.45 12.66
N ASP A 352 8.26 3.05 12.78
CA ASP A 352 7.02 2.28 12.93
C ASP A 352 6.68 1.50 11.66
N LEU A 353 6.80 2.10 10.47
CA LEU A 353 6.64 1.42 9.19
C LEU A 353 7.54 0.18 9.08
N ALA A 354 8.83 0.35 9.37
CA ALA A 354 9.79 -0.75 9.34
C ALA A 354 9.44 -1.84 10.36
N ARG A 355 9.14 -1.47 11.60
CA ARG A 355 8.83 -2.38 12.69
C ARG A 355 7.56 -3.21 12.44
N GLN A 356 6.51 -2.61 11.88
CA GLN A 356 5.24 -3.27 11.62
C GLN A 356 5.31 -4.27 10.47
N THR A 357 6.24 -4.06 9.53
CA THR A 357 6.38 -4.86 8.30
C THR A 357 7.61 -5.79 8.30
N GLY A 358 8.35 -5.86 9.42
CA GLY A 358 9.54 -6.71 9.54
C GLY A 358 10.79 -6.18 8.86
N GLY A 359 10.77 -4.96 8.32
CA GLY A 359 11.92 -4.29 7.74
C GLY A 359 12.78 -3.54 8.75
N ARG A 360 13.64 -2.66 8.26
CA ARG A 360 14.55 -1.83 9.05
C ARG A 360 14.63 -0.41 8.49
N ALA A 361 14.46 0.60 9.32
CA ALA A 361 14.66 1.98 8.92
C ALA A 361 16.16 2.36 8.93
N MET A 362 16.58 3.12 7.93
CA MET A 362 17.92 3.68 7.79
C MET A 362 17.86 5.16 8.12
N ILE A 363 18.14 5.49 9.38
CA ILE A 363 18.02 6.83 9.95
C ILE A 363 19.41 7.39 10.23
N ASP A 364 19.56 8.69 10.32
CA ASP A 364 20.79 9.42 10.61
C ASP A 364 21.95 9.08 9.65
N GLY A 365 23.13 8.90 10.21
CA GLY A 365 24.34 8.49 9.48
C GLY A 365 24.24 7.16 8.75
N ALA A 366 23.18 6.36 8.99
CA ALA A 366 22.95 5.10 8.31
C ALA A 366 22.51 5.26 6.86
N ARG A 367 22.16 6.48 6.40
CA ARG A 367 21.79 6.74 4.99
C ARG A 367 22.96 6.51 4.03
N THR A 368 24.19 6.78 4.47
CA THR A 368 25.39 6.43 3.71
C THR A 368 25.54 4.92 3.70
N GLN A 369 25.61 4.31 2.52
CA GLN A 369 25.57 2.85 2.33
C GLN A 369 24.22 2.22 2.77
N ALA A 370 23.13 3.00 2.76
CA ALA A 370 21.83 2.51 3.16
C ALA A 370 21.37 1.32 2.30
N PHE A 371 21.58 1.40 0.99
CA PHE A 371 21.21 0.32 0.09
C PHE A 371 22.01 -0.97 0.37
N GLN A 372 23.32 -0.87 0.57
CA GLN A 372 24.15 -2.02 0.95
C GLN A 372 23.64 -2.69 2.23
N ARG A 373 23.31 -1.88 3.25
CA ARG A 373 22.76 -2.40 4.51
C ARG A 373 21.40 -3.07 4.33
N VAL A 374 20.56 -2.56 3.42
CA VAL A 374 19.30 -3.23 3.05
C VAL A 374 19.60 -4.57 2.40
N VAL A 375 20.51 -4.61 1.42
CA VAL A 375 20.90 -5.85 0.74
C VAL A 375 21.48 -6.88 1.73
N GLU A 376 22.36 -6.46 2.63
CA GLU A 376 22.93 -7.33 3.69
C GLU A 376 21.85 -7.85 4.64
N ASP A 377 20.91 -6.97 5.05
CA ASP A 377 19.84 -7.34 5.99
C ASP A 377 18.82 -8.30 5.37
N THR A 378 18.64 -8.25 4.04
CA THR A 378 17.67 -9.07 3.34
C THR A 378 18.18 -10.44 2.92
N ARG A 379 19.47 -10.70 2.98
CA ARG A 379 20.09 -11.94 2.47
C ARG A 379 20.16 -13.10 3.45
N SER A 380 20.05 -12.82 4.76
CA SER A 380 20.15 -13.88 5.77
C SER A 380 18.98 -13.75 6.74
N TYR A 381 18.14 -14.77 6.79
CA TYR A 381 16.92 -14.80 7.59
C TYR A 381 16.40 -16.24 7.72
N TYR A 382 15.44 -16.45 8.60
CA TYR A 382 14.68 -17.69 8.71
C TYR A 382 13.33 -17.51 8.00
N TRP A 383 12.98 -18.46 7.15
CA TRP A 383 11.66 -18.54 6.54
C TRP A 383 10.83 -19.49 7.37
N LEU A 384 9.87 -18.95 8.12
CA LEU A 384 8.92 -19.72 8.90
C LEU A 384 7.57 -19.71 8.18
N GLY A 385 6.89 -20.86 8.17
CA GLY A 385 5.56 -20.98 7.59
C GLY A 385 4.60 -21.71 8.51
N PHE A 386 3.34 -21.28 8.48
CA PHE A 386 2.23 -21.95 9.14
C PHE A 386 0.95 -21.81 8.30
N THR A 387 0.03 -22.74 8.48
CA THR A 387 -1.28 -22.73 7.80
C THR A 387 -2.34 -22.27 8.80
N PRO A 388 -2.86 -21.03 8.70
CA PRO A 388 -3.95 -20.59 9.55
C PRO A 388 -5.25 -21.30 9.16
N ASN A 389 -6.21 -21.28 10.08
CA ASN A 389 -7.57 -21.72 9.76
C ASN A 389 -8.29 -20.63 8.95
N TRP A 390 -8.06 -20.62 7.64
CA TRP A 390 -8.62 -19.62 6.73
C TRP A 390 -10.14 -19.62 6.74
N GLN A 391 -10.73 -18.43 6.94
CA GLN A 391 -12.17 -18.18 6.85
C GLN A 391 -12.53 -17.41 5.57
N GLY A 392 -11.55 -16.72 4.97
CA GLY A 392 -11.77 -15.86 3.80
C GLY A 392 -12.72 -14.70 4.10
N ASP A 393 -12.62 -14.13 5.30
CA ASP A 393 -13.54 -13.11 5.83
C ASP A 393 -12.96 -11.69 5.76
N ASP A 394 -11.81 -11.54 5.12
CA ASP A 394 -11.07 -10.28 4.96
C ASP A 394 -10.61 -9.66 6.30
N SER A 395 -10.49 -10.48 7.36
CA SER A 395 -10.03 -10.03 8.66
C SER A 395 -8.50 -9.93 8.75
N ASP A 396 -8.02 -8.97 9.54
CA ASP A 396 -6.61 -8.81 9.85
C ASP A 396 -6.24 -9.55 11.13
N HIS A 397 -5.12 -10.27 11.08
CA HIS A 397 -4.59 -11.04 12.19
C HIS A 397 -3.24 -10.50 12.64
N LYS A 398 -3.05 -10.45 13.97
CA LYS A 398 -1.77 -10.06 14.56
C LYS A 398 -0.86 -11.27 14.65
N VAL A 399 0.39 -11.11 14.22
CA VAL A 399 1.45 -12.13 14.35
C VAL A 399 2.56 -11.62 15.25
N GLU A 400 3.02 -12.47 16.14
CA GLU A 400 4.22 -12.23 16.93
C GLU A 400 5.15 -13.45 16.85
N VAL A 401 6.41 -13.20 16.50
CA VAL A 401 7.45 -14.24 16.50
C VAL A 401 8.41 -13.98 17.64
N LYS A 402 8.65 -15.01 18.46
CA LYS A 402 9.56 -14.99 19.60
C LYS A 402 10.65 -16.07 19.41
N VAL A 403 11.82 -15.84 20.00
CA VAL A 403 12.87 -16.84 20.13
C VAL A 403 12.95 -17.27 21.59
N LYS A 404 13.13 -18.57 21.84
CA LYS A 404 13.16 -19.12 23.21
C LYS A 404 14.37 -18.62 24.01
N ASN A 405 15.47 -18.32 23.36
CA ASN A 405 16.65 -17.76 24.00
C ASN A 405 16.41 -16.28 24.38
N ARG A 406 16.50 -15.95 25.67
CA ARG A 406 16.20 -14.61 26.22
C ARG A 406 17.13 -13.49 25.75
N GLY A 407 18.34 -13.81 25.28
CA GLY A 407 19.31 -12.85 24.75
C GLY A 407 19.02 -12.42 23.32
N GLN A 408 18.21 -13.19 22.62
CA GLN A 408 17.93 -13.03 21.19
C GLN A 408 16.63 -12.29 20.94
N LYS A 409 16.61 -11.52 19.86
CA LYS A 409 15.43 -10.74 19.42
C LYS A 409 15.05 -11.14 18.00
N ALA A 410 13.81 -11.54 17.81
CA ALA A 410 13.22 -11.78 16.50
C ALA A 410 12.60 -10.50 15.93
N ARG A 411 12.79 -10.29 14.63
CA ARG A 411 12.14 -9.24 13.85
C ARG A 411 11.46 -9.88 12.64
N ALA A 412 10.15 -9.71 12.56
CA ALA A 412 9.29 -10.19 11.49
C ALA A 412 8.13 -9.21 11.29
N ARG A 413 7.36 -9.35 10.22
CA ARG A 413 6.10 -8.63 10.07
C ARG A 413 5.13 -8.99 11.21
N ARG A 414 4.24 -8.06 11.53
CA ARG A 414 3.35 -8.17 12.70
C ARG A 414 1.90 -8.47 12.37
N GLY A 415 1.61 -8.76 11.12
CA GLY A 415 0.24 -9.08 10.70
C GLY A 415 0.19 -9.81 9.36
N PHE A 416 -0.97 -10.37 9.10
CA PHE A 416 -1.42 -10.85 7.79
C PHE A 416 -2.94 -10.69 7.71
N SER A 417 -3.50 -10.71 6.49
CA SER A 417 -4.94 -10.62 6.28
C SER A 417 -5.47 -11.94 5.71
N ASP A 418 -6.60 -12.40 6.24
CA ASP A 418 -7.31 -13.59 5.74
C ASP A 418 -8.22 -13.18 4.57
N LEU A 419 -7.60 -12.98 3.40
CA LEU A 419 -8.32 -12.50 2.25
C LEU A 419 -9.30 -13.51 1.67
N SER A 420 -10.50 -13.04 1.40
CA SER A 420 -11.40 -13.73 0.49
C SER A 420 -10.83 -13.72 -0.94
N ARG A 421 -11.12 -14.77 -1.69
CA ARG A 421 -10.71 -14.86 -3.10
C ARG A 421 -11.26 -13.72 -3.95
N SER A 422 -12.45 -13.23 -3.60
CA SER A 422 -13.07 -12.08 -4.23
C SER A 422 -12.25 -10.80 -4.04
N THR A 423 -11.77 -10.55 -2.81
CA THR A 423 -10.92 -9.39 -2.48
C THR A 423 -9.54 -9.51 -3.15
N GLU A 424 -8.93 -10.68 -3.15
CA GLU A 424 -7.66 -10.90 -3.89
C GLU A 424 -7.78 -10.51 -5.37
N VAL A 425 -8.85 -10.95 -6.04
CA VAL A 425 -9.09 -10.60 -7.45
C VAL A 425 -9.32 -9.09 -7.61
N THR A 426 -10.02 -8.44 -6.68
CA THR A 426 -10.20 -6.99 -6.70
C THR A 426 -8.85 -6.28 -6.63
N LEU A 427 -7.98 -6.68 -5.71
CA LEU A 427 -6.64 -6.11 -5.58
C LEU A 427 -5.77 -6.32 -6.83
N MET A 428 -5.87 -7.49 -7.48
CA MET A 428 -5.18 -7.75 -8.76
C MET A 428 -5.65 -6.82 -9.88
N VAL A 429 -6.96 -6.55 -9.95
CA VAL A 429 -7.57 -5.68 -10.96
C VAL A 429 -7.18 -4.21 -10.72
N GLU A 430 -7.19 -3.74 -9.48
CA GLU A 430 -6.72 -2.40 -9.09
C GLU A 430 -5.22 -2.22 -9.40
N SER A 431 -4.42 -3.24 -9.09
CA SER A 431 -2.99 -3.29 -9.40
C SER A 431 -2.73 -3.11 -10.89
N ALA A 432 -3.42 -3.89 -11.72
CA ALA A 432 -3.30 -3.85 -13.17
C ALA A 432 -3.67 -2.49 -13.77
N LEU A 433 -4.56 -1.75 -13.12
CA LEU A 433 -4.97 -0.42 -13.57
C LEU A 433 -3.79 0.56 -13.63
N ARG A 434 -2.85 0.49 -12.69
CA ARG A 434 -1.73 1.44 -12.59
C ARG A 434 -0.46 0.97 -13.28
N PHE A 435 -0.03 -0.27 -13.03
CA PHE A 435 1.34 -0.68 -13.31
C PHE A 435 1.49 -1.99 -14.07
N GLY A 436 0.44 -2.80 -14.13
CA GLY A 436 0.54 -4.16 -14.65
C GLY A 436 -0.17 -4.38 -15.98
N GLU A 437 0.00 -5.58 -16.49
CA GLU A 437 -0.91 -6.15 -17.46
C GLU A 437 -2.18 -6.60 -16.73
N ALA A 438 -3.31 -6.58 -17.44
CA ALA A 438 -4.55 -7.06 -16.87
C ALA A 438 -4.40 -8.54 -16.46
N PRO A 439 -4.79 -8.94 -15.22
CA PRO A 439 -4.65 -10.32 -14.79
C PRO A 439 -5.59 -11.20 -15.62
N ALA A 440 -5.05 -11.96 -16.55
CA ALA A 440 -5.86 -12.76 -17.47
C ALA A 440 -5.24 -14.12 -17.71
N ALA A 441 -5.99 -15.19 -17.39
CA ALA A 441 -5.76 -16.52 -17.94
C ALA A 441 -6.29 -16.61 -19.38
N VAL A 442 -7.35 -15.82 -19.69
CA VAL A 442 -7.99 -15.74 -21.00
C VAL A 442 -8.30 -14.28 -21.32
N PRO A 443 -8.05 -13.80 -22.55
CA PRO A 443 -8.38 -12.45 -22.97
C PRO A 443 -9.89 -12.20 -22.96
N LEU A 444 -10.33 -11.08 -22.36
CA LEU A 444 -11.70 -10.60 -22.41
C LEU A 444 -11.83 -9.54 -23.51
N VAL A 445 -12.90 -9.57 -24.29
CA VAL A 445 -13.21 -8.52 -25.24
C VAL A 445 -14.19 -7.54 -24.61
N ALA A 446 -13.76 -6.28 -24.51
CA ALA A 446 -14.58 -5.19 -23.97
C ALA A 446 -14.60 -4.00 -24.95
N GLU A 447 -15.78 -3.48 -25.26
CA GLU A 447 -15.99 -2.35 -26.14
C GLU A 447 -16.70 -1.21 -25.39
N ILE A 448 -16.19 0.01 -25.59
CA ILE A 448 -16.74 1.23 -25.01
C ILE A 448 -17.54 1.98 -26.08
N GLY A 449 -18.82 2.20 -25.82
CA GLY A 449 -19.70 2.95 -26.69
C GLY A 449 -19.59 4.47 -26.53
N ARG A 450 -20.31 5.22 -27.37
CA ARG A 450 -20.35 6.68 -27.26
C ARG A 450 -21.10 7.13 -26.01
N GLY A 451 -20.43 7.91 -25.16
CA GLY A 451 -21.01 8.42 -23.92
C GLY A 451 -22.11 9.46 -24.17
N LYS A 452 -23.23 9.32 -23.45
CA LYS A 452 -24.34 10.31 -23.40
C LYS A 452 -24.16 11.21 -22.17
N ARG A 453 -24.60 12.48 -22.25
CA ARG A 453 -24.53 13.41 -21.12
C ARG A 453 -25.39 12.91 -19.95
N ALA A 454 -24.78 12.74 -18.76
CA ALA A 454 -25.44 12.23 -17.56
C ALA A 454 -25.33 13.21 -16.37
N GLY A 455 -25.47 14.52 -16.65
CA GLY A 455 -25.38 15.60 -15.66
C GLY A 455 -24.14 16.49 -15.88
N TRP A 456 -23.85 17.35 -14.90
CA TRP A 456 -22.76 18.33 -15.01
C TRP A 456 -21.39 17.62 -14.96
N GLY A 457 -20.60 17.72 -16.03
CA GLY A 457 -19.28 17.15 -16.13
C GLY A 457 -19.22 15.60 -16.12
N LYS A 458 -20.37 14.89 -16.25
CA LYS A 458 -20.44 13.44 -16.26
C LYS A 458 -21.06 12.90 -17.53
N ARG A 459 -20.64 11.72 -17.94
CA ARG A 459 -21.19 10.96 -19.06
C ARG A 459 -21.56 9.55 -18.63
N GLU A 460 -22.63 9.04 -19.19
CA GLU A 460 -23.01 7.64 -19.13
C GLU A 460 -22.46 6.95 -20.38
N VAL A 461 -21.58 6.00 -20.18
CA VAL A 461 -20.78 5.36 -21.23
C VAL A 461 -21.14 3.89 -21.29
N PRO A 462 -21.70 3.39 -22.40
CA PRO A 462 -21.99 1.98 -22.57
C PRO A 462 -20.71 1.16 -22.57
N LEU A 463 -20.73 0.01 -21.88
CA LEU A 463 -19.70 -1.01 -21.86
C LEU A 463 -20.32 -2.33 -22.33
N SER A 464 -19.82 -2.88 -23.43
CA SER A 464 -20.21 -4.18 -23.97
C SER A 464 -19.08 -5.18 -23.77
N LEU A 465 -19.39 -6.35 -23.22
CA LEU A 465 -18.45 -7.43 -22.97
C LEU A 465 -18.85 -8.67 -23.78
N GLN A 466 -17.85 -9.32 -24.39
CA GLN A 466 -17.99 -10.64 -24.99
C GLN A 466 -17.27 -11.66 -24.09
N ILE A 467 -18.04 -12.42 -23.33
CA ILE A 467 -17.52 -13.41 -22.38
C ILE A 467 -17.39 -14.76 -23.10
N PRO A 468 -16.19 -15.37 -23.18
CA PRO A 468 -16.00 -16.69 -23.80
C PRO A 468 -16.58 -17.78 -22.89
N MET A 469 -17.74 -18.31 -23.24
CA MET A 469 -18.49 -19.24 -22.39
C MET A 469 -17.92 -20.66 -22.41
N ASP A 470 -17.09 -21.01 -23.38
CA ASP A 470 -16.31 -22.24 -23.43
C ASP A 470 -15.15 -22.29 -22.41
N GLU A 471 -14.73 -21.13 -21.93
CA GLU A 471 -13.71 -20.99 -20.88
C GLU A 471 -14.31 -20.91 -19.47
N VAL A 472 -15.63 -20.83 -19.36
CA VAL A 472 -16.38 -20.68 -18.10
C VAL A 472 -16.80 -22.04 -17.57
N THR A 473 -16.68 -22.24 -16.27
CA THR A 473 -17.07 -23.49 -15.61
C THR A 473 -18.54 -23.49 -15.25
N PHE A 474 -19.27 -24.44 -15.80
CA PHE A 474 -20.67 -24.70 -15.53
C PHE A 474 -20.84 -25.88 -14.58
N LEU A 475 -21.51 -25.64 -13.46
CA LEU A 475 -21.82 -26.68 -12.48
C LEU A 475 -23.26 -27.15 -12.63
N PRO A 476 -23.52 -28.46 -12.52
CA PRO A 476 -24.88 -29.01 -12.61
C PRO A 476 -25.72 -28.61 -11.41
N GLN A 477 -26.89 -28.05 -11.66
CA GLN A 477 -27.91 -27.73 -10.66
C GLN A 477 -29.26 -28.29 -11.10
N SER A 478 -30.27 -28.25 -10.21
CA SER A 478 -31.60 -28.81 -10.47
C SER A 478 -32.30 -28.23 -11.72
N GLN A 479 -31.92 -27.04 -12.19
CA GLN A 479 -32.51 -26.34 -13.33
C GLN A 479 -31.64 -26.37 -14.59
N GLY A 480 -30.50 -27.08 -14.58
CA GLY A 480 -29.56 -27.12 -15.68
C GLY A 480 -28.13 -26.82 -15.23
N LEU A 481 -27.29 -26.41 -16.15
CA LEU A 481 -25.92 -26.02 -15.89
C LEU A 481 -25.87 -24.52 -15.51
N VAL A 482 -25.20 -24.19 -14.41
CA VAL A 482 -25.12 -22.82 -13.89
C VAL A 482 -23.67 -22.39 -13.80
N ALA A 483 -23.35 -21.19 -14.31
CA ALA A 483 -22.08 -20.52 -14.10
C ALA A 483 -22.29 -19.26 -13.23
N GLN A 484 -21.42 -19.08 -12.24
CA GLN A 484 -21.41 -17.92 -11.35
C GLN A 484 -20.12 -17.14 -11.57
N LEU A 485 -20.27 -15.94 -12.10
CA LEU A 485 -19.16 -15.05 -12.43
C LEU A 485 -19.27 -13.75 -11.64
N GLU A 486 -18.15 -13.06 -11.48
CA GLU A 486 -18.09 -11.72 -10.88
C GLU A 486 -17.43 -10.74 -11.85
N LEU A 487 -18.15 -9.68 -12.20
CA LEU A 487 -17.62 -8.59 -13.02
C LEU A 487 -17.03 -7.50 -12.10
N ARG A 488 -15.84 -7.03 -12.46
CA ARG A 488 -15.18 -5.88 -11.87
C ARG A 488 -14.78 -4.89 -12.94
N VAL A 489 -14.95 -3.60 -12.65
CA VAL A 489 -14.47 -2.52 -13.52
C VAL A 489 -13.70 -1.51 -12.67
N ALA A 490 -12.39 -1.56 -12.73
CA ALA A 490 -11.53 -0.55 -12.13
C ALA A 490 -11.35 0.63 -13.09
N VAL A 491 -11.37 1.84 -12.56
CA VAL A 491 -11.34 3.08 -13.35
C VAL A 491 -10.34 4.07 -12.73
N LEU A 492 -9.43 4.59 -13.56
CA LEU A 492 -8.46 5.63 -13.19
C LEU A 492 -8.65 6.84 -14.10
N ASP A 493 -8.85 8.03 -13.53
CA ASP A 493 -8.89 9.27 -14.30
C ASP A 493 -7.45 9.84 -14.49
N GLN A 494 -7.29 10.80 -15.41
CA GLN A 494 -6.00 11.46 -15.67
C GLN A 494 -5.43 12.22 -14.48
N ARG A 495 -6.22 12.46 -13.44
CA ARG A 495 -5.78 13.14 -12.21
C ARG A 495 -5.29 12.16 -11.15
N GLY A 496 -5.28 10.85 -11.47
CA GLY A 496 -4.90 9.81 -10.55
C GLY A 496 -6.00 9.40 -9.55
N ASN A 497 -7.26 9.85 -9.74
CA ASN A 497 -8.35 9.41 -8.90
C ASN A 497 -8.86 8.05 -9.36
N GLU A 498 -8.97 7.13 -8.41
CA GLU A 498 -9.62 5.83 -8.56
C GLU A 498 -11.02 5.86 -7.99
N ALA A 499 -11.92 5.09 -8.60
CA ALA A 499 -13.19 4.75 -8.01
C ALA A 499 -13.10 3.40 -7.31
N GLU A 500 -13.89 3.20 -6.26
CA GLU A 500 -14.09 1.88 -5.66
C GLU A 500 -14.53 0.88 -6.73
N VAL A 501 -13.96 -0.31 -6.73
CA VAL A 501 -14.23 -1.34 -7.73
C VAL A 501 -15.43 -2.17 -7.29
N PRO A 502 -16.61 -1.99 -7.89
CA PRO A 502 -17.79 -2.77 -7.54
C PRO A 502 -17.63 -4.22 -8.01
N VAL A 503 -18.05 -5.15 -7.19
CA VAL A 503 -18.19 -6.56 -7.55
C VAL A 503 -19.62 -6.81 -7.97
N VAL A 504 -19.84 -7.11 -9.26
CA VAL A 504 -21.18 -7.35 -9.82
C VAL A 504 -21.33 -8.85 -10.11
N PRO A 505 -22.20 -9.56 -9.38
CA PRO A 505 -22.43 -10.99 -9.62
C PRO A 505 -23.22 -11.19 -10.93
N LEU A 506 -22.76 -12.11 -11.76
CA LEU A 506 -23.40 -12.53 -12.99
C LEU A 506 -23.72 -14.03 -12.92
N THR A 507 -24.93 -14.43 -13.28
CA THR A 507 -25.35 -15.82 -13.32
C THR A 507 -25.81 -16.20 -14.73
N PHE A 508 -25.21 -17.24 -15.28
CA PHE A 508 -25.59 -17.79 -16.59
C PHE A 508 -26.16 -19.17 -16.43
N LEU A 509 -27.25 -19.45 -17.16
CA LEU A 509 -27.94 -20.73 -17.20
C LEU A 509 -27.78 -21.33 -18.59
N ALA A 510 -27.35 -22.61 -18.66
CA ALA A 510 -27.24 -23.35 -19.90
C ALA A 510 -27.95 -24.71 -19.80
N LYS A 511 -28.54 -25.18 -20.91
CA LYS A 511 -29.17 -26.49 -20.97
C LYS A 511 -28.16 -27.63 -21.24
N GLY A 512 -26.96 -27.29 -21.68
CA GLY A 512 -25.84 -28.18 -21.97
C GLY A 512 -24.52 -27.41 -21.94
N GLN A 513 -23.39 -28.11 -22.04
CA GLN A 513 -22.09 -27.46 -22.11
C GLN A 513 -22.00 -26.54 -23.33
N PRO A 514 -21.50 -25.32 -23.19
CA PRO A 514 -21.28 -24.43 -24.32
C PRO A 514 -20.35 -25.07 -25.35
N SER A 515 -20.61 -24.81 -26.63
CA SER A 515 -19.72 -25.26 -27.72
C SER A 515 -18.46 -24.42 -27.76
N GLU A 516 -17.39 -24.96 -28.34
CA GLU A 516 -16.14 -24.21 -28.60
C GLU A 516 -16.43 -22.90 -29.35
N GLY A 517 -15.84 -21.79 -28.87
CA GLY A 517 -16.04 -20.44 -29.39
C GLY A 517 -17.38 -19.80 -29.01
N ALA A 518 -18.19 -20.43 -28.14
CA ALA A 518 -19.43 -19.84 -27.64
C ALA A 518 -19.15 -18.57 -26.84
N LYS A 519 -19.90 -17.49 -27.09
CA LYS A 519 -19.76 -16.21 -26.40
C LYS A 519 -21.10 -15.74 -25.86
N ALA A 520 -21.07 -15.15 -24.67
CA ALA A 520 -22.20 -14.38 -24.14
C ALA A 520 -21.90 -12.88 -24.22
N ASN A 521 -22.86 -12.10 -24.68
CA ASN A 521 -22.79 -10.66 -24.67
C ASN A 521 -23.42 -10.13 -23.37
N TYR A 522 -22.68 -9.26 -22.66
CA TYR A 522 -23.17 -8.55 -21.50
C TYR A 522 -23.00 -7.05 -21.71
N GLU A 523 -24.05 -6.29 -21.46
CA GLU A 523 -24.06 -4.85 -21.62
C GLU A 523 -24.38 -4.15 -20.31
N THR A 524 -23.63 -3.11 -20.00
CA THR A 524 -23.83 -2.24 -18.85
C THR A 524 -23.44 -0.80 -19.19
N SER A 525 -23.57 0.13 -18.27
CA SER A 525 -23.13 1.51 -18.46
C SER A 525 -22.32 2.00 -17.26
N LEU A 526 -21.33 2.82 -17.55
CA LEU A 526 -20.45 3.46 -16.56
C LEU A 526 -20.75 4.96 -16.51
N LYS A 527 -20.79 5.55 -15.30
CA LYS A 527 -20.85 7.01 -15.12
C LYS A 527 -19.46 7.56 -14.90
N LEU A 528 -18.85 8.09 -15.95
CA LEU A 528 -17.50 8.63 -15.95
C LEU A 528 -17.51 10.16 -15.98
N ARG A 529 -16.42 10.81 -15.52
CA ARG A 529 -16.18 12.24 -15.77
C ARG A 529 -15.90 12.45 -17.26
N ASN A 530 -16.06 13.69 -17.75
CA ASN A 530 -15.74 14.02 -19.15
C ASN A 530 -14.22 14.26 -19.36
N ASP A 531 -13.41 13.36 -18.83
CA ASP A 531 -11.94 13.32 -18.94
C ASP A 531 -11.52 11.95 -19.49
N PRO A 532 -10.32 11.77 -20.02
CA PRO A 532 -9.80 10.45 -20.37
C PRO A 532 -9.68 9.55 -19.13
N HIS A 533 -9.89 8.25 -19.34
CA HIS A 533 -9.80 7.23 -18.30
C HIS A 533 -9.11 5.98 -18.80
N ASP A 534 -8.33 5.34 -17.93
CA ASP A 534 -7.88 3.98 -18.09
C ASP A 534 -8.81 3.06 -17.31
N LEU A 535 -9.21 1.94 -17.91
CA LEU A 535 -10.08 0.95 -17.31
C LEU A 535 -9.43 -0.42 -17.36
N VAL A 536 -9.62 -1.19 -16.29
CA VAL A 536 -9.43 -2.65 -16.30
C VAL A 536 -10.78 -3.30 -16.07
N VAL A 537 -11.20 -4.11 -17.02
CA VAL A 537 -12.44 -4.88 -16.95
C VAL A 537 -12.08 -6.34 -16.73
N SER A 538 -12.66 -6.96 -15.72
CA SER A 538 -12.37 -8.34 -15.33
C SER A 538 -13.63 -9.12 -15.05
N ILE A 539 -13.64 -10.38 -15.50
CA ILE A 539 -14.61 -11.42 -15.14
C ILE A 539 -13.85 -12.50 -14.37
N TYR A 540 -14.30 -12.77 -13.17
CA TYR A 540 -13.79 -13.86 -12.33
C TYR A 540 -14.80 -15.01 -12.28
N ASP A 541 -14.37 -16.21 -12.63
CA ASP A 541 -15.16 -17.45 -12.53
C ASP A 541 -14.95 -18.05 -11.13
N ARG A 542 -15.99 -18.01 -10.30
CA ARG A 542 -15.94 -18.51 -8.92
C ARG A 542 -15.68 -20.01 -8.83
N ALA A 543 -16.08 -20.78 -9.83
CA ALA A 543 -15.98 -22.23 -9.80
C ALA A 543 -14.57 -22.72 -10.16
N SER A 544 -13.93 -22.10 -11.15
CA SER A 544 -12.58 -22.50 -11.61
C SER A 544 -11.46 -21.63 -11.04
N GLY A 545 -11.77 -20.46 -10.49
CA GLY A 545 -10.77 -19.48 -10.11
C GLY A 545 -10.13 -18.73 -11.28
N LYS A 546 -10.58 -18.97 -12.52
CA LYS A 546 -10.04 -18.28 -13.71
C LYS A 546 -10.42 -16.82 -13.74
N ILE A 547 -9.49 -15.99 -14.21
CA ILE A 547 -9.69 -14.56 -14.44
C ILE A 547 -9.59 -14.30 -15.94
N MET A 548 -10.59 -13.65 -16.49
CA MET A 548 -10.62 -13.11 -17.85
C MET A 548 -10.60 -11.60 -17.74
N SER A 549 -9.66 -10.89 -18.34
CA SER A 549 -9.60 -9.45 -18.23
C SER A 549 -8.99 -8.76 -19.44
N THR A 550 -9.22 -7.44 -19.52
CA THR A 550 -8.67 -6.56 -20.55
C THR A 550 -8.48 -5.15 -20.02
N LYS A 551 -7.53 -4.43 -20.60
CA LYS A 551 -7.36 -2.97 -20.42
C LYS A 551 -8.04 -2.22 -21.55
N VAL A 552 -8.76 -1.17 -21.22
CA VAL A 552 -9.44 -0.30 -22.20
C VAL A 552 -9.15 1.15 -21.86
N GLN A 553 -8.78 1.92 -22.87
CA GLN A 553 -8.60 3.37 -22.74
C GLN A 553 -9.82 4.10 -23.29
N VAL A 554 -10.33 5.02 -22.49
CA VAL A 554 -11.45 5.89 -22.86
C VAL A 554 -10.91 7.29 -23.11
N ALA A 555 -10.99 7.74 -24.37
CA ALA A 555 -10.64 9.10 -24.71
C ALA A 555 -11.62 10.11 -24.10
N LYS A 556 -11.24 11.39 -24.06
CA LYS A 556 -12.15 12.46 -23.69
C LYS A 556 -13.33 12.50 -24.69
N PHE A 557 -14.54 12.57 -24.17
CA PHE A 557 -15.78 12.54 -24.94
C PHE A 557 -16.11 13.89 -25.56
#